data_b40049131ec4b1ecb73906e78f84a4d9
#
_entry.id   b40049131ec4b1ecb73906e78f84a4d9
#
_cell.length_a   1.000
_cell.length_b   1.000
_cell.length_c   1.000
_cell.angle_alpha   90.00
_cell.angle_beta   90.00
_cell.angle_gamma   90.00
#
_symmetry.space_group_name_H-M   'P 1'
#
loop_
_entity.id
_entity.type
_entity.pdbx_description
1 polymer ?
#
loop_
_entity_poly.entity_id
_entity_poly.type
_entity_poly.pdbx_seq_one_letter_code
_entity_poly.pdbx_strand_id
1 'polypeptide(L)'
;LYVIGTERHESRRIDNQLRGRSGRQGDPGETRFYLSLGDDLMRRFNGRAVETLMERLQVPDNQPIDSRMVTKAIKNAQTSVESQNFEIRKNVLKYDDVQNKQRQVIYAERKRILEGEDLQEQVEAMLDEVLEAYVKGATENGYVEDWDLDSLWTALRQLYPVGIDYQDLIDGDEYGQPGDLTAEELLLAIRADARAAYEAREEAIEAIGGDDAMRQVERSVLLQVLDRKWREHLYEMDYLKEGIGLRAMAQRDPLTEYQREGYEMFDTMMDGLKEESIAYLFSVGVEPADNRTDAQRRADEEALRKTIRAKGEAKAALRAAAMSLAGPNEQGDLSSNQEEQQPVPRSRAQRRAAKRATRKKGNIRQK
;
A
#
# COMPACT_ATOMS: atom_id res chain seq x y z
N LEU A 1 15.16 37.55 -33.73
CA LEU A 1 15.47 37.20 -32.32
C LEU A 1 16.92 36.76 -32.25
N TYR A 2 17.69 37.32 -31.30
CA TYR A 2 19.05 36.91 -30.97
C TYR A 2 19.05 36.12 -29.67
N VAL A 3 19.53 34.86 -29.69
CA VAL A 3 19.59 33.98 -28.52
C VAL A 3 21.02 33.80 -28.07
N ILE A 4 21.29 34.09 -26.80
CA ILE A 4 22.61 33.95 -26.18
C ILE A 4 22.52 32.84 -25.16
N GLY A 5 23.39 31.80 -25.29
CA GLY A 5 23.63 30.80 -24.28
C GLY A 5 24.95 31.12 -23.55
N THR A 6 24.93 31.12 -22.22
CA THR A 6 26.08 31.44 -21.38
C THR A 6 26.81 30.16 -20.90
N GLU A 7 26.18 29.00 -21.08
CA GLU A 7 26.77 27.69 -20.82
C GLU A 7 26.09 26.61 -21.68
N ARG A 8 26.64 25.41 -21.69
CA ARG A 8 26.00 24.22 -22.30
C ARG A 8 25.18 23.47 -21.27
N HIS A 9 24.00 22.99 -21.68
CA HIS A 9 23.24 22.02 -20.91
C HIS A 9 23.88 20.64 -20.99
N GLU A 10 23.54 19.79 -20.07
CA GLU A 10 23.97 18.39 -20.06
C GLU A 10 23.46 17.59 -21.29
N SER A 11 22.42 18.06 -21.95
CA SER A 11 21.85 17.42 -23.15
C SER A 11 21.83 18.37 -24.33
N ARG A 12 22.38 17.93 -25.47
CA ARG A 12 22.33 18.63 -26.77
C ARG A 12 20.91 18.97 -27.20
N ARG A 13 19.94 18.13 -26.80
CA ARG A 13 18.51 18.37 -27.12
C ARG A 13 18.03 19.69 -26.53
N ILE A 14 18.42 20.01 -25.30
CA ILE A 14 18.02 21.26 -24.64
C ILE A 14 18.70 22.46 -25.30
N ASP A 15 19.98 22.35 -25.64
CA ASP A 15 20.68 23.40 -26.42
C ASP A 15 19.99 23.65 -27.76
N ASN A 16 19.58 22.60 -28.46
CA ASN A 16 18.86 22.72 -29.74
C ASN A 16 17.47 23.32 -29.56
N GLN A 17 16.77 23.03 -28.46
CA GLN A 17 15.50 23.68 -28.13
C GLN A 17 15.70 25.18 -27.86
N LEU A 18 16.78 25.56 -27.19
CA LEU A 18 17.14 26.98 -26.99
C LEU A 18 17.45 27.67 -28.32
N ARG A 19 18.29 27.04 -29.19
CA ARG A 19 18.56 27.57 -30.53
C ARG A 19 17.29 27.71 -31.37
N GLY A 20 16.40 26.71 -31.28
CA GLY A 20 15.12 26.71 -32.00
C GLY A 20 14.11 27.77 -31.52
N ARG A 21 14.46 28.63 -30.55
CA ARG A 21 13.67 29.80 -30.21
C ARG A 21 13.88 30.96 -31.22
N SER A 22 14.99 30.94 -31.95
CA SER A 22 15.32 31.88 -33.00
C SER A 22 14.98 31.30 -34.39
N GLY A 23 14.71 32.17 -35.37
CA GLY A 23 14.47 31.76 -36.77
C GLY A 23 13.17 31.03 -37.04
N ARG A 24 12.14 31.13 -36.18
CA ARG A 24 10.86 30.46 -36.36
C ARG A 24 10.11 31.01 -37.56
N GLN A 25 9.52 30.08 -38.33
CA GLN A 25 8.73 30.39 -39.53
C GLN A 25 9.48 31.23 -40.58
N GLY A 26 10.83 31.14 -40.61
CA GLY A 26 11.65 31.90 -41.54
C GLY A 26 12.02 33.32 -41.10
N ASP A 27 11.63 33.71 -39.89
CA ASP A 27 12.05 35.01 -39.33
C ASP A 27 13.57 35.09 -39.15
N PRO A 28 14.20 36.25 -39.39
CA PRO A 28 15.63 36.45 -39.12
C PRO A 28 15.98 36.16 -37.65
N GLY A 29 17.03 35.37 -37.43
CA GLY A 29 17.48 35.04 -36.09
C GLY A 29 18.88 34.52 -36.04
N GLU A 30 19.55 34.74 -34.93
CA GLU A 30 20.91 34.26 -34.66
C GLU A 30 21.01 33.65 -33.27
N THR A 31 21.89 32.66 -33.12
CA THR A 31 22.17 32.05 -31.81
C THR A 31 23.66 31.94 -31.58
N ARG A 32 24.13 32.36 -30.39
CA ARG A 32 25.54 32.21 -29.98
C ARG A 32 25.64 31.63 -28.58
N PHE A 33 26.67 30.81 -28.38
CA PHE A 33 27.04 30.29 -27.07
C PHE A 33 28.40 30.84 -26.67
N TYR A 34 28.46 31.45 -25.50
CA TYR A 34 29.68 31.91 -24.84
C TYR A 34 29.94 30.94 -23.66
N LEU A 35 31.03 30.21 -23.73
CA LEU A 35 31.32 29.12 -22.82
C LEU A 35 32.62 29.37 -22.06
N SER A 36 32.71 28.90 -20.82
CA SER A 36 33.91 28.90 -20.02
C SER A 36 34.45 27.48 -19.82
N LEU A 37 35.74 27.34 -19.71
CA LEU A 37 36.35 26.09 -19.28
C LEU A 37 36.07 25.77 -17.81
N GLY A 38 35.63 26.79 -17.05
CA GLY A 38 35.14 26.65 -15.68
C GLY A 38 33.70 26.25 -15.55
N ASP A 39 32.92 26.11 -16.64
CA ASP A 39 31.52 25.67 -16.62
C ASP A 39 31.42 24.25 -16.08
N ASP A 40 30.31 23.93 -15.38
CA ASP A 40 30.12 22.66 -14.69
C ASP A 40 30.29 21.44 -15.59
N LEU A 41 29.84 21.53 -16.83
CA LEU A 41 30.03 20.48 -17.82
C LEU A 41 31.52 20.18 -18.08
N MET A 42 32.33 21.22 -18.19
CA MET A 42 33.77 21.08 -18.45
C MET A 42 34.50 20.61 -17.21
N ARG A 43 34.16 21.11 -16.02
CA ARG A 43 34.76 20.69 -14.74
C ARG A 43 34.58 19.20 -14.47
N ARG A 44 33.42 18.63 -14.82
CA ARG A 44 33.14 17.17 -14.65
C ARG A 44 33.92 16.30 -15.64
N PHE A 45 34.13 16.77 -16.87
CA PHE A 45 34.61 15.96 -17.98
C PHE A 45 35.79 16.61 -18.70
N ASN A 46 36.99 16.52 -18.11
CA ASN A 46 38.27 16.99 -18.67
C ASN A 46 38.61 18.48 -18.49
N GLY A 47 37.95 19.23 -17.66
CA GLY A 47 38.28 20.65 -17.44
C GLY A 47 39.78 20.84 -17.10
N ARG A 48 40.33 20.03 -16.21
CA ARG A 48 41.74 20.11 -15.80
C ARG A 48 42.73 19.87 -16.96
N ALA A 49 42.47 18.92 -17.84
CA ALA A 49 43.39 18.64 -18.95
C ALA A 49 43.41 19.78 -19.98
N VAL A 50 42.23 20.41 -20.23
CA VAL A 50 42.12 21.56 -21.12
C VAL A 50 42.71 22.82 -20.46
N GLU A 51 42.48 23.01 -19.17
CA GLU A 51 43.03 24.11 -18.38
C GLU A 51 44.57 24.06 -18.37
N THR A 52 45.18 22.90 -18.03
CA THR A 52 46.60 22.69 -18.09
C THR A 52 47.22 22.91 -19.48
N LEU A 53 46.47 22.55 -20.53
CA LEU A 53 46.89 22.80 -21.90
C LEU A 53 46.89 24.31 -22.24
N MET A 54 45.87 25.05 -21.78
CA MET A 54 45.78 26.48 -21.98
C MET A 54 46.82 27.26 -21.19
N GLU A 55 47.10 26.86 -19.96
CA GLU A 55 48.24 27.39 -19.18
C GLU A 55 49.59 27.21 -19.89
N ARG A 56 49.82 26.01 -20.46
CA ARG A 56 51.03 25.74 -21.26
C ARG A 56 51.12 26.56 -22.53
N LEU A 57 49.97 26.86 -23.15
CA LEU A 57 49.92 27.67 -24.37
C LEU A 57 49.94 29.18 -24.10
N GLN A 58 49.98 29.60 -22.81
CA GLN A 58 50.02 30.99 -22.37
C GLN A 58 48.92 31.86 -23.06
N VAL A 59 47.74 31.33 -23.23
CA VAL A 59 46.62 32.09 -23.84
C VAL A 59 46.12 33.14 -22.84
N PRO A 60 46.09 34.41 -23.20
CA PRO A 60 45.58 35.48 -22.33
C PRO A 60 44.10 35.27 -22.00
N ASP A 61 43.69 35.48 -20.73
CA ASP A 61 42.32 35.28 -20.25
C ASP A 61 41.26 36.18 -20.97
N ASN A 62 41.68 37.23 -21.59
CA ASN A 62 40.81 38.20 -22.31
C ASN A 62 40.60 37.85 -23.79
N GLN A 63 41.23 36.81 -24.32
CA GLN A 63 41.07 36.41 -25.70
C GLN A 63 40.07 35.21 -25.83
N PRO A 64 39.06 35.32 -26.73
CA PRO A 64 38.23 34.16 -27.02
C PRO A 64 39.02 33.03 -27.63
N ILE A 65 38.86 31.80 -27.11
CA ILE A 65 39.50 30.60 -27.61
C ILE A 65 38.68 30.07 -28.78
N ASP A 66 39.12 30.32 -30.00
CA ASP A 66 38.53 29.75 -31.22
C ASP A 66 39.42 28.58 -31.68
N SER A 67 39.19 27.39 -31.07
CA SER A 67 39.96 26.20 -31.40
C SER A 67 39.00 25.01 -31.66
N ARG A 68 39.22 24.35 -32.80
CA ARG A 68 38.49 23.12 -33.14
C ARG A 68 38.69 22.02 -32.09
N MET A 69 39.82 22.00 -31.39
CA MET A 69 40.14 21.05 -30.32
C MET A 69 39.26 21.29 -29.11
N VAL A 70 39.08 22.56 -28.68
CA VAL A 70 38.21 22.95 -27.56
C VAL A 70 36.76 22.67 -27.90
N THR A 71 36.29 23.01 -29.09
CA THR A 71 34.94 22.68 -29.56
C THR A 71 34.68 21.18 -29.56
N LYS A 72 35.65 20.35 -29.95
CA LYS A 72 35.55 18.91 -29.91
C LYS A 72 35.53 18.37 -28.45
N ALA A 73 36.34 18.95 -27.57
CA ALA A 73 36.37 18.58 -26.16
C ALA A 73 35.02 18.85 -25.47
N ILE A 74 34.41 20.02 -25.71
CA ILE A 74 33.06 20.36 -25.19
C ILE A 74 32.02 19.40 -25.70
N LYS A 75 32.05 19.08 -27.01
CA LYS A 75 31.13 18.11 -27.62
C LYS A 75 31.29 16.71 -27.00
N ASN A 76 32.51 16.28 -26.79
CA ASN A 76 32.79 14.98 -26.17
C ASN A 76 32.33 14.92 -24.70
N ALA A 77 32.60 16.00 -23.92
CA ALA A 77 32.11 16.12 -22.56
C ALA A 77 30.58 15.99 -22.50
N GLN A 78 29.87 16.74 -23.33
CA GLN A 78 28.40 16.67 -23.42
C GLN A 78 27.91 15.27 -23.83
N THR A 79 28.58 14.61 -24.78
CA THR A 79 28.24 13.24 -25.18
C THR A 79 28.45 12.25 -24.03
N SER A 80 29.53 12.40 -23.25
CA SER A 80 29.81 11.54 -22.10
C SER A 80 28.74 11.69 -21.02
N VAL A 81 28.30 12.93 -20.71
CA VAL A 81 27.21 13.17 -19.76
C VAL A 81 25.90 12.57 -20.27
N GLU A 82 25.58 12.77 -21.55
CA GLU A 82 24.39 12.18 -22.15
C GLU A 82 24.39 10.65 -22.04
N SER A 83 25.54 10.02 -22.30
CA SER A 83 25.69 8.56 -22.19
C SER A 83 25.55 8.08 -20.74
N GLN A 84 26.16 8.78 -19.78
CA GLN A 84 26.04 8.45 -18.37
C GLN A 84 24.59 8.59 -17.89
N ASN A 85 23.94 9.70 -18.21
CA ASN A 85 22.53 9.93 -17.86
C ASN A 85 21.59 8.92 -18.55
N PHE A 86 21.95 8.46 -19.76
CA PHE A 86 21.21 7.41 -20.46
C PHE A 86 21.29 6.08 -19.72
N GLU A 87 22.49 5.65 -19.29
CA GLU A 87 22.66 4.40 -18.54
C GLU A 87 21.97 4.45 -17.16
N ILE A 88 22.04 5.60 -16.47
CA ILE A 88 21.30 5.79 -15.21
C ILE A 88 19.79 5.60 -15.44
N ARG A 89 19.22 6.29 -16.43
CA ARG A 89 17.79 6.15 -16.75
C ARG A 89 17.41 4.74 -17.16
N LYS A 90 18.24 4.09 -17.97
CA LYS A 90 18.02 2.70 -18.40
C LYS A 90 18.01 1.74 -17.19
N ASN A 91 18.88 1.95 -16.22
CA ASN A 91 18.88 1.15 -15.01
C ASN A 91 17.62 1.41 -14.16
N VAL A 92 17.19 2.66 -13.98
CA VAL A 92 15.92 2.97 -13.29
C VAL A 92 14.74 2.28 -13.97
N LEU A 93 14.66 2.33 -15.30
CA LEU A 93 13.58 1.68 -16.05
C LEU A 93 13.54 0.17 -15.85
N LYS A 94 14.68 -0.51 -15.64
CA LYS A 94 14.70 -1.96 -15.37
C LYS A 94 14.02 -2.31 -14.03
N TYR A 95 14.18 -1.47 -13.01
CA TYR A 95 13.48 -1.63 -11.74
C TYR A 95 11.99 -1.30 -11.87
N ASP A 96 11.66 -0.22 -12.56
CA ASP A 96 10.28 0.20 -12.78
C ASP A 96 9.48 -0.81 -13.63
N ASP A 97 10.14 -1.56 -14.55
CA ASP A 97 9.51 -2.59 -15.36
C ASP A 97 8.93 -3.74 -14.53
N VAL A 98 9.57 -4.09 -13.41
CA VAL A 98 9.07 -5.10 -12.47
C VAL A 98 7.72 -4.67 -11.90
N GLN A 99 7.66 -3.50 -11.29
CA GLN A 99 6.40 -2.96 -10.75
C GLN A 99 5.35 -2.72 -11.83
N ASN A 100 5.77 -2.35 -13.05
CA ASN A 100 4.85 -2.14 -14.16
C ASN A 100 4.16 -3.44 -14.61
N LYS A 101 4.87 -4.56 -14.63
CA LYS A 101 4.29 -5.88 -14.92
C LYS A 101 3.27 -6.28 -13.85
N GLN A 102 3.62 -6.13 -12.58
CA GLN A 102 2.71 -6.38 -11.46
C GLN A 102 1.46 -5.49 -11.56
N ARG A 103 1.64 -4.19 -11.86
CA ARG A 103 0.52 -3.25 -12.07
C ARG A 103 -0.41 -3.68 -13.19
N GLN A 104 0.12 -4.21 -14.29
CA GLN A 104 -0.72 -4.70 -15.40
C GLN A 104 -1.62 -5.85 -14.94
N VAL A 105 -1.12 -6.79 -14.14
CA VAL A 105 -1.90 -7.90 -13.57
C VAL A 105 -3.01 -7.35 -12.67
N ILE A 106 -2.66 -6.50 -11.71
CA ILE A 106 -3.61 -5.91 -10.75
C ILE A 106 -4.70 -5.08 -11.45
N TYR A 107 -4.33 -4.30 -12.46
CA TYR A 107 -5.31 -3.47 -13.19
C TYR A 107 -6.21 -4.31 -14.10
N ALA A 108 -5.71 -5.41 -14.66
CA ALA A 108 -6.53 -6.35 -15.38
C ALA A 108 -7.55 -7.03 -14.45
N GLU A 109 -7.10 -7.47 -13.27
CA GLU A 109 -7.97 -8.06 -12.25
C GLU A 109 -9.02 -7.06 -11.77
N ARG A 110 -8.59 -5.85 -11.41
CA ARG A 110 -9.51 -4.78 -11.01
C ARG A 110 -10.56 -4.47 -12.08
N LYS A 111 -10.16 -4.50 -13.34
CA LYS A 111 -11.07 -4.28 -14.47
C LYS A 111 -12.11 -5.39 -14.59
N ARG A 112 -11.71 -6.67 -14.46
CA ARG A 112 -12.64 -7.82 -14.47
C ARG A 112 -13.69 -7.69 -13.37
N ILE A 113 -13.28 -7.36 -12.13
CA ILE A 113 -14.20 -7.16 -11.01
C ILE A 113 -15.17 -6.00 -11.29
N LEU A 114 -14.71 -4.89 -11.89
CA LEU A 114 -15.55 -3.74 -12.23
C LEU A 114 -16.57 -4.05 -13.35
N GLU A 115 -16.16 -4.80 -14.35
CA GLU A 115 -17.02 -5.22 -15.46
C GLU A 115 -18.04 -6.26 -15.01
N GLY A 116 -17.80 -6.92 -13.88
CA GLY A 116 -18.76 -7.82 -13.22
C GLY A 116 -18.91 -9.15 -13.93
N GLU A 117 -17.93 -9.53 -14.77
CA GLU A 117 -17.85 -10.83 -15.41
C GLU A 117 -17.62 -11.92 -14.34
N ASP A 118 -18.56 -12.85 -14.23
CA ASP A 118 -18.46 -14.11 -13.46
C ASP A 118 -17.85 -13.98 -12.05
N LEU A 119 -18.32 -12.99 -11.24
CA LEU A 119 -17.81 -12.77 -9.88
C LEU A 119 -18.00 -14.00 -8.98
N GLN A 120 -19.09 -14.72 -9.11
CA GLN A 120 -19.35 -15.93 -8.35
C GLN A 120 -18.30 -17.00 -8.66
N GLU A 121 -18.09 -17.31 -9.93
CA GLU A 121 -17.09 -18.29 -10.35
C GLU A 121 -15.67 -17.89 -9.89
N GLN A 122 -15.36 -16.60 -9.93
CA GLN A 122 -14.10 -16.07 -9.46
C GLN A 122 -13.92 -16.25 -7.94
N VAL A 123 -14.97 -15.99 -7.15
CA VAL A 123 -14.94 -16.16 -5.68
C VAL A 123 -14.84 -17.64 -5.31
N GLU A 124 -15.60 -18.51 -5.99
CA GLU A 124 -15.51 -19.96 -5.78
C GLU A 124 -14.12 -20.51 -6.13
N ALA A 125 -13.51 -20.04 -7.22
CA ALA A 125 -12.16 -20.42 -7.56
C ALA A 125 -11.14 -19.94 -6.52
N MET A 126 -11.27 -18.71 -6.02
CA MET A 126 -10.41 -18.20 -4.94
C MET A 126 -10.58 -19.03 -3.65
N LEU A 127 -11.82 -19.38 -3.30
CA LEU A 127 -12.11 -20.23 -2.15
C LEU A 127 -11.42 -21.59 -2.29
N ASP A 128 -11.58 -22.26 -3.44
CA ASP A 128 -10.97 -23.54 -3.73
C ASP A 128 -9.44 -23.51 -3.64
N GLU A 129 -8.79 -22.45 -4.18
CA GLU A 129 -7.34 -22.26 -4.12
C GLU A 129 -6.83 -22.06 -2.69
N VAL A 130 -7.53 -21.25 -1.89
CA VAL A 130 -7.16 -21.01 -0.48
C VAL A 130 -7.29 -22.30 0.35
N LEU A 131 -8.39 -23.03 0.17
CA LEU A 131 -8.61 -24.31 0.88
C LEU A 131 -7.56 -25.36 0.50
N GLU A 132 -7.21 -25.45 -0.78
CA GLU A 132 -6.16 -26.34 -1.26
C GLU A 132 -4.80 -26.00 -0.64
N ALA A 133 -4.44 -24.71 -0.57
CA ALA A 133 -3.21 -24.28 0.06
C ALA A 133 -3.17 -24.61 1.55
N TYR A 134 -4.27 -24.45 2.28
CA TYR A 134 -4.38 -24.76 3.70
C TYR A 134 -4.26 -26.26 3.96
N VAL A 135 -5.01 -27.09 3.21
CA VAL A 135 -4.95 -28.56 3.34
C VAL A 135 -3.57 -29.07 2.97
N LYS A 136 -2.99 -28.60 1.88
CA LYS A 136 -1.64 -28.97 1.47
C LYS A 136 -0.60 -28.66 2.54
N GLY A 137 -0.68 -27.47 3.17
CA GLY A 137 0.23 -27.10 4.24
C GLY A 137 0.09 -27.99 5.48
N ALA A 138 -1.14 -28.37 5.85
CA ALA A 138 -1.41 -29.22 7.00
C ALA A 138 -1.08 -30.71 6.77
N THR A 139 -1.11 -31.17 5.51
CA THR A 139 -0.91 -32.59 5.13
C THR A 139 0.46 -32.86 4.49
N GLU A 140 1.41 -31.92 4.58
CA GLU A 140 2.73 -32.03 3.95
C GLU A 140 3.50 -33.29 4.43
N ASN A 141 3.27 -33.75 5.64
CA ASN A 141 3.91 -34.92 6.25
C ASN A 141 3.22 -36.24 5.87
N GLY A 142 2.61 -36.46 4.82
CA GLY A 142 2.21 -37.71 4.15
C GLY A 142 1.36 -38.74 4.91
N TYR A 143 1.35 -38.78 6.25
CA TYR A 143 0.58 -39.67 7.09
C TYR A 143 -0.44 -38.92 7.93
N VAL A 144 -1.67 -39.45 8.01
CA VAL A 144 -2.80 -38.79 8.73
C VAL A 144 -2.46 -38.52 10.20
N GLU A 145 -1.69 -39.40 10.83
CA GLU A 145 -1.28 -39.30 12.24
C GLU A 145 -0.32 -38.12 12.51
N ASP A 146 0.37 -37.65 11.46
CA ASP A 146 1.34 -36.54 11.52
C ASP A 146 0.75 -35.20 11.01
N TRP A 147 -0.53 -35.18 10.61
CA TRP A 147 -1.19 -33.98 10.10
C TRP A 147 -1.55 -33.01 11.23
N ASP A 148 -1.30 -31.72 11.03
CA ASP A 148 -1.68 -30.68 11.99
C ASP A 148 -3.12 -30.20 11.75
N LEU A 149 -4.09 -31.09 12.04
CA LEU A 149 -5.52 -30.81 11.83
C LEU A 149 -6.06 -29.75 12.79
N ASP A 150 -5.54 -29.63 14.00
CA ASP A 150 -5.97 -28.62 14.98
C ASP A 150 -5.64 -27.20 14.47
N SER A 151 -4.43 -26.99 13.92
CA SER A 151 -4.04 -25.74 13.30
C SER A 151 -4.86 -25.46 12.03
N LEU A 152 -5.09 -26.50 11.21
CA LEU A 152 -5.93 -26.38 10.01
C LEU A 152 -7.35 -25.91 10.37
N TRP A 153 -8.02 -26.56 11.33
CA TRP A 153 -9.37 -26.16 11.75
C TRP A 153 -9.42 -24.79 12.40
N THR A 154 -8.37 -24.40 13.09
CA THR A 154 -8.24 -23.04 13.62
C THR A 154 -8.17 -22.00 12.49
N ALA A 155 -7.40 -22.27 11.45
CA ALA A 155 -7.30 -21.39 10.28
C ALA A 155 -8.61 -21.36 9.47
N LEU A 156 -9.22 -22.52 9.22
CA LEU A 156 -10.51 -22.61 8.51
C LEU A 156 -11.63 -21.82 9.21
N ARG A 157 -11.72 -21.90 10.54
CA ARG A 157 -12.70 -21.14 11.33
C ARG A 157 -12.49 -19.62 11.29
N GLN A 158 -11.29 -19.16 10.95
CA GLN A 158 -11.03 -17.74 10.70
C GLN A 158 -11.46 -17.33 9.28
N LEU A 159 -11.49 -18.28 8.35
CA LEU A 159 -11.82 -18.05 6.96
C LEU A 159 -13.34 -18.07 6.72
N TYR A 160 -14.04 -19.09 7.21
CA TYR A 160 -15.49 -19.28 7.04
C TYR A 160 -16.12 -20.02 8.23
N PRO A 161 -17.45 -20.04 8.39
CA PRO A 161 -18.14 -20.78 9.44
C PRO A 161 -18.15 -22.29 9.14
N VAL A 162 -17.12 -23.01 9.61
CA VAL A 162 -16.94 -24.46 9.40
C VAL A 162 -18.06 -25.26 10.07
N GLY A 163 -18.77 -26.07 9.31
CA GLY A 163 -19.87 -26.91 9.76
C GLY A 163 -19.50 -28.36 10.06
N ILE A 164 -18.33 -28.84 9.60
CA ILE A 164 -17.84 -30.19 9.80
C ILE A 164 -16.78 -30.25 10.90
N ASP A 165 -16.67 -31.43 11.56
CA ASP A 165 -15.59 -31.71 12.51
C ASP A 165 -14.61 -32.72 11.89
N TYR A 166 -13.29 -32.49 12.05
CA TYR A 166 -12.29 -33.41 11.52
C TYR A 166 -12.30 -34.77 12.25
N GLN A 167 -12.77 -34.84 13.51
CA GLN A 167 -12.88 -36.08 14.23
C GLN A 167 -13.90 -37.01 13.58
N ASP A 168 -15.02 -36.47 13.10
CA ASP A 168 -16.04 -37.24 12.38
C ASP A 168 -15.47 -37.83 11.07
N LEU A 169 -14.56 -37.06 10.39
CA LEU A 169 -13.90 -37.51 9.16
C LEU A 169 -12.87 -38.63 9.41
N ILE A 170 -12.18 -38.59 10.56
CA ILE A 170 -11.18 -39.61 10.93
C ILE A 170 -11.85 -40.88 11.44
N ASP A 171 -12.95 -40.78 12.21
CA ASP A 171 -13.66 -41.93 12.82
C ASP A 171 -14.42 -42.78 11.78
N GLY A 172 -14.58 -42.33 10.56
CA GLY A 172 -14.83 -43.16 9.38
C GLY A 172 -16.25 -43.62 9.14
N ASP A 173 -17.28 -43.04 9.78
CA ASP A 173 -18.68 -43.48 9.57
C ASP A 173 -19.26 -43.10 8.17
N GLU A 174 -18.68 -42.13 7.49
CA GLU A 174 -19.17 -41.64 6.19
C GLU A 174 -18.16 -41.83 5.04
N TYR A 175 -16.85 -41.96 5.33
CA TYR A 175 -15.76 -41.98 4.34
C TYR A 175 -14.90 -43.25 4.32
N GLY A 176 -15.17 -44.27 5.11
CA GLY A 176 -14.44 -45.55 5.08
C GLY A 176 -13.96 -46.05 6.45
N GLN A 177 -12.87 -46.81 6.46
CA GLN A 177 -12.28 -47.32 7.70
C GLN A 177 -11.49 -46.22 8.43
N PRO A 178 -11.48 -46.19 9.78
CA PRO A 178 -10.66 -45.25 10.54
C PRO A 178 -9.18 -45.33 10.11
N GLY A 179 -8.61 -44.19 9.71
CA GLY A 179 -7.20 -44.10 9.31
C GLY A 179 -6.91 -44.18 7.80
N ASP A 180 -7.91 -44.41 6.96
CA ASP A 180 -7.77 -44.46 5.50
C ASP A 180 -8.00 -43.09 4.82
N LEU A 181 -8.22 -42.00 5.62
CA LEU A 181 -8.47 -40.65 5.09
C LEU A 181 -7.27 -40.16 4.27
N THR A 182 -7.55 -39.76 3.04
CA THR A 182 -6.55 -39.17 2.16
C THR A 182 -6.64 -37.62 2.17
N ALA A 183 -5.54 -36.91 1.83
CA ALA A 183 -5.56 -35.47 1.71
C ALA A 183 -6.57 -34.95 0.65
N GLU A 184 -6.82 -35.76 -0.39
CA GLU A 184 -7.81 -35.44 -1.44
C GLU A 184 -9.24 -35.56 -0.90
N GLU A 185 -9.56 -36.58 -0.11
CA GLU A 185 -10.87 -36.74 0.52
C GLU A 185 -11.12 -35.67 1.57
N LEU A 186 -10.11 -35.33 2.39
CA LEU A 186 -10.16 -34.22 3.32
C LEU A 186 -10.45 -32.90 2.60
N LEU A 187 -9.75 -32.61 1.50
CA LEU A 187 -9.96 -31.41 0.70
C LEU A 187 -11.37 -31.40 0.09
N LEU A 188 -11.85 -32.54 -0.39
CA LEU A 188 -13.18 -32.65 -0.98
C LEU A 188 -14.28 -32.35 0.06
N ALA A 189 -14.15 -32.90 1.28
CA ALA A 189 -15.08 -32.64 2.37
C ALA A 189 -15.10 -31.18 2.78
N ILE A 190 -13.91 -30.57 2.95
CA ILE A 190 -13.79 -29.14 3.30
C ILE A 190 -14.36 -28.24 2.19
N ARG A 191 -14.11 -28.55 0.91
CA ARG A 191 -14.68 -27.82 -0.23
C ARG A 191 -16.19 -27.90 -0.25
N ALA A 192 -16.77 -29.08 0.02
CA ALA A 192 -18.21 -29.25 0.05
C ALA A 192 -18.86 -28.41 1.18
N ASP A 193 -18.27 -28.45 2.37
CA ASP A 193 -18.72 -27.65 3.52
C ASP A 193 -18.60 -26.13 3.25
N ALA A 194 -17.48 -25.69 2.73
CA ALA A 194 -17.24 -24.29 2.43
C ALA A 194 -18.20 -23.73 1.33
N ARG A 195 -18.51 -24.55 0.32
CA ARG A 195 -19.51 -24.19 -0.71
C ARG A 195 -20.92 -24.11 -0.14
N ALA A 196 -21.30 -25.07 0.71
CA ALA A 196 -22.59 -25.00 1.38
C ALA A 196 -22.70 -23.76 2.31
N ALA A 197 -21.62 -23.41 3.00
CA ALA A 197 -21.55 -22.18 3.79
C ALA A 197 -21.64 -20.91 2.92
N TYR A 198 -21.04 -20.93 1.72
CA TYR A 198 -21.11 -19.82 0.79
C TYR A 198 -22.52 -19.66 0.22
N GLU A 199 -23.19 -20.73 -0.21
CA GLU A 199 -24.59 -20.73 -0.67
C GLU A 199 -25.54 -20.20 0.43
N ALA A 200 -25.39 -20.69 1.65
CA ALA A 200 -26.17 -20.22 2.80
C ALA A 200 -25.93 -18.71 3.07
N ARG A 201 -24.71 -18.24 2.84
CA ARG A 201 -24.34 -16.83 2.95
C ARG A 201 -25.00 -15.99 1.87
N GLU A 202 -25.00 -16.47 0.62
CA GLU A 202 -25.66 -15.83 -0.52
C GLU A 202 -27.15 -15.68 -0.25
N GLU A 203 -27.85 -16.76 0.13
CA GLU A 203 -29.26 -16.72 0.49
C GLU A 203 -29.58 -15.70 1.60
N ALA A 204 -28.75 -15.64 2.63
CA ALA A 204 -28.92 -14.71 3.73
C ALA A 204 -28.76 -13.25 3.31
N ILE A 205 -27.82 -12.96 2.41
CA ILE A 205 -27.57 -11.60 1.88
C ILE A 205 -28.70 -11.20 0.91
N GLU A 206 -29.11 -12.10 0.02
CA GLU A 206 -30.18 -11.85 -0.95
C GLU A 206 -31.57 -11.68 -0.29
N ALA A 207 -31.83 -12.40 0.79
CA ALA A 207 -33.02 -12.22 1.60
C ALA A 207 -33.15 -10.79 2.17
N ILE A 208 -32.04 -10.09 2.37
CA ILE A 208 -32.00 -8.72 2.91
C ILE A 208 -31.95 -7.67 1.79
N GLY A 209 -31.13 -7.89 0.77
CA GLY A 209 -30.79 -6.89 -0.24
C GLY A 209 -31.37 -7.11 -1.64
N GLY A 210 -32.02 -8.26 -1.88
CA GLY A 210 -32.57 -8.67 -3.20
C GLY A 210 -31.58 -9.47 -4.04
N ASP A 211 -32.00 -9.92 -5.21
CA ASP A 211 -31.36 -10.93 -6.06
C ASP A 211 -29.88 -10.63 -6.48
N ASP A 212 -29.48 -9.38 -6.53
CA ASP A 212 -28.12 -8.99 -6.92
C ASP A 212 -27.23 -8.56 -5.72
N ALA A 213 -27.73 -8.68 -4.49
CA ALA A 213 -27.05 -8.13 -3.32
C ALA A 213 -25.71 -8.80 -3.07
N MET A 214 -25.63 -10.12 -3.23
CA MET A 214 -24.36 -10.86 -3.06
C MET A 214 -23.31 -10.40 -4.08
N ARG A 215 -23.66 -10.22 -5.34
CA ARG A 215 -22.73 -9.73 -6.41
C ARG A 215 -22.22 -8.33 -6.11
N GLN A 216 -23.03 -7.47 -5.48
CA GLN A 216 -22.59 -6.13 -5.06
C GLN A 216 -21.63 -6.20 -3.86
N VAL A 217 -21.89 -7.08 -2.90
CA VAL A 217 -21.00 -7.31 -1.76
C VAL A 217 -19.65 -7.84 -2.22
N GLU A 218 -19.65 -8.88 -3.06
CA GLU A 218 -18.41 -9.44 -3.63
C GLU A 218 -17.59 -8.38 -4.36
N ARG A 219 -18.22 -7.64 -5.26
CA ARG A 219 -17.54 -6.55 -5.99
C ARG A 219 -16.93 -5.54 -5.03
N SER A 220 -17.67 -5.14 -4.02
CA SER A 220 -17.20 -4.15 -3.04
C SER A 220 -16.05 -4.68 -2.21
N VAL A 221 -16.14 -5.91 -1.71
CA VAL A 221 -15.09 -6.55 -0.90
C VAL A 221 -13.83 -6.76 -1.73
N LEU A 222 -13.95 -7.38 -2.90
CA LEU A 222 -12.81 -7.64 -3.78
C LEU A 222 -12.07 -6.37 -4.15
N LEU A 223 -12.77 -5.30 -4.56
CA LEU A 223 -12.15 -4.02 -4.87
C LEU A 223 -11.47 -3.39 -3.66
N GLN A 224 -12.09 -3.44 -2.49
CA GLN A 224 -11.55 -2.85 -1.27
C GLN A 224 -10.27 -3.57 -0.81
N VAL A 225 -10.29 -4.89 -0.81
CA VAL A 225 -9.12 -5.70 -0.42
C VAL A 225 -7.99 -5.53 -1.44
N LEU A 226 -8.30 -5.61 -2.75
CA LEU A 226 -7.33 -5.43 -3.82
C LEU A 226 -6.67 -4.05 -3.76
N ASP A 227 -7.44 -2.98 -3.64
CA ASP A 227 -6.90 -1.61 -3.61
C ASP A 227 -6.06 -1.37 -2.35
N ARG A 228 -6.36 -2.03 -1.21
CA ARG A 228 -5.56 -1.97 0.02
C ARG A 228 -4.27 -2.76 -0.12
N LYS A 229 -4.33 -4.04 -0.47
CA LYS A 229 -3.17 -4.93 -0.61
C LYS A 229 -2.19 -4.41 -1.64
N TRP A 230 -2.69 -3.92 -2.78
CA TRP A 230 -1.85 -3.30 -3.81
C TRP A 230 -1.10 -2.07 -3.31
N ARG A 231 -1.76 -1.22 -2.52
CA ARG A 231 -1.11 -0.03 -1.94
C ARG A 231 -0.03 -0.42 -0.93
N GLU A 232 -0.29 -1.40 -0.08
CA GLU A 232 0.68 -1.93 0.88
C GLU A 232 1.89 -2.51 0.15
N HIS A 233 1.65 -3.33 -0.86
CA HIS A 233 2.70 -3.93 -1.70
C HIS A 233 3.58 -2.87 -2.40
N LEU A 234 3.01 -1.78 -2.89
CA LEU A 234 3.81 -0.70 -3.48
C LEU A 234 4.78 -0.10 -2.46
N TYR A 235 4.37 0.09 -1.20
CA TYR A 235 5.26 0.57 -0.15
C TYR A 235 6.36 -0.45 0.17
N GLU A 236 6.05 -1.72 0.20
CA GLU A 236 7.03 -2.79 0.43
C GLU A 236 8.04 -2.87 -0.71
N MET A 237 7.60 -2.75 -1.97
CA MET A 237 8.47 -2.70 -3.15
C MET A 237 9.38 -1.48 -3.16
N ASP A 238 8.90 -0.32 -2.73
CA ASP A 238 9.74 0.87 -2.58
C ASP A 238 10.79 0.67 -1.49
N TYR A 239 10.44 0.05 -0.36
CA TYR A 239 11.36 -0.29 0.70
C TYR A 239 12.42 -1.32 0.24
N LEU A 240 11.99 -2.35 -0.51
CA LEU A 240 12.91 -3.32 -1.13
C LEU A 240 13.91 -2.61 -2.05
N LYS A 241 13.43 -1.67 -2.89
CA LYS A 241 14.26 -0.90 -3.83
C LYS A 241 15.33 -0.06 -3.13
N GLU A 242 15.02 0.53 -1.98
CA GLU A 242 15.98 1.29 -1.18
C GLU A 242 17.10 0.39 -0.61
N GLY A 243 16.74 -0.82 -0.16
CA GLY A 243 17.66 -1.75 0.48
C GLY A 243 18.46 -2.64 -0.47
N ILE A 244 17.98 -2.83 -1.71
CA ILE A 244 18.50 -3.86 -2.62
C ILE A 244 19.98 -3.65 -3.02
N GLY A 245 20.43 -2.39 -3.04
CA GLY A 245 21.82 -2.06 -3.35
C GLY A 245 22.84 -2.72 -2.43
N LEU A 246 22.45 -3.07 -1.20
CA LEU A 246 23.31 -3.76 -0.23
C LEU A 246 23.63 -5.20 -0.66
N ARG A 247 22.78 -5.82 -1.52
CA ARG A 247 23.01 -7.17 -2.07
C ARG A 247 24.28 -7.25 -2.91
N ALA A 248 24.71 -6.12 -3.51
CA ALA A 248 25.98 -6.04 -4.24
C ALA A 248 27.20 -6.37 -3.37
N MET A 249 27.14 -6.13 -2.05
CA MET A 249 28.20 -6.49 -1.12
C MET A 249 28.38 -8.01 -1.01
N ALA A 250 27.32 -8.79 -1.26
CA ALA A 250 27.33 -10.26 -1.30
C ALA A 250 27.66 -10.81 -2.71
N GLN A 251 28.17 -9.98 -3.63
CA GLN A 251 28.48 -10.32 -5.02
C GLN A 251 27.26 -10.81 -5.82
N ARG A 252 26.04 -10.41 -5.42
CA ARG A 252 24.80 -10.70 -6.15
C ARG A 252 24.41 -9.49 -7.00
N ASP A 253 23.86 -9.76 -8.18
CA ASP A 253 23.32 -8.68 -9.01
C ASP A 253 22.06 -8.09 -8.38
N PRO A 254 22.06 -6.80 -7.97
CA PRO A 254 20.93 -6.19 -7.28
C PRO A 254 19.63 -6.21 -8.08
N LEU A 255 19.71 -6.14 -9.41
CA LEU A 255 18.51 -6.19 -10.27
C LEU A 255 17.87 -7.57 -10.26
N THR A 256 18.68 -8.62 -10.35
CA THR A 256 18.20 -10.00 -10.32
C THR A 256 17.57 -10.34 -8.96
N GLU A 257 18.20 -9.92 -7.86
CA GLU A 257 17.63 -10.10 -6.53
C GLU A 257 16.33 -9.29 -6.35
N TYR A 258 16.27 -8.05 -6.85
CA TYR A 258 15.03 -7.26 -6.83
C TYR A 258 13.89 -7.91 -7.60
N GLN A 259 14.18 -8.51 -8.75
CA GLN A 259 13.19 -9.24 -9.53
C GLN A 259 12.68 -10.47 -8.79
N ARG A 260 13.58 -11.24 -8.17
CA ARG A 260 13.23 -12.46 -7.43
C ARG A 260 12.43 -12.14 -6.16
N GLU A 261 12.98 -11.28 -5.29
CA GLU A 261 12.31 -10.90 -4.04
C GLU A 261 10.97 -10.20 -4.32
N GLY A 262 10.92 -9.32 -5.33
CA GLY A 262 9.69 -8.64 -5.73
C GLY A 262 8.63 -9.57 -6.34
N TYR A 263 9.02 -10.68 -6.97
CA TYR A 263 8.09 -11.73 -7.41
C TYR A 263 7.52 -12.49 -6.21
N GLU A 264 8.38 -12.92 -5.28
CA GLU A 264 7.97 -13.64 -4.07
C GLU A 264 7.00 -12.79 -3.21
N MET A 265 7.29 -11.49 -3.06
CA MET A 265 6.40 -10.56 -2.36
C MET A 265 5.05 -10.37 -3.07
N PHE A 266 5.06 -10.30 -4.40
CA PHE A 266 3.84 -10.18 -5.19
C PHE A 266 2.96 -11.42 -5.09
N ASP A 267 3.55 -12.59 -5.16
CA ASP A 267 2.88 -13.89 -5.01
C ASP A 267 2.22 -13.99 -3.63
N THR A 268 2.97 -13.70 -2.57
CA THR A 268 2.46 -13.64 -1.18
C THR A 268 1.31 -12.62 -1.03
N MET A 269 1.41 -11.46 -1.69
CA MET A 269 0.35 -10.46 -1.70
C MET A 269 -0.91 -11.00 -2.38
N MET A 270 -0.77 -11.71 -3.50
CA MET A 270 -1.90 -12.30 -4.24
C MET A 270 -2.60 -13.39 -3.42
N ASP A 271 -1.84 -14.24 -2.72
CA ASP A 271 -2.42 -15.25 -1.83
C ASP A 271 -3.13 -14.59 -0.65
N GLY A 272 -2.51 -13.61 0.00
CA GLY A 272 -3.16 -12.85 1.06
C GLY A 272 -4.37 -12.02 0.60
N LEU A 273 -4.46 -11.65 -0.69
CA LEU A 273 -5.64 -11.03 -1.27
C LEU A 273 -6.81 -12.02 -1.34
N LYS A 274 -6.56 -13.24 -1.83
CA LYS A 274 -7.59 -14.29 -1.91
C LYS A 274 -8.11 -14.64 -0.53
N GLU A 275 -7.22 -14.97 0.40
CA GLU A 275 -7.55 -15.33 1.77
C GLU A 275 -8.38 -14.25 2.48
N GLU A 276 -7.92 -13.01 2.42
CA GLU A 276 -8.62 -11.90 3.08
C GLU A 276 -9.94 -11.56 2.42
N SER A 277 -10.06 -11.69 1.10
CA SER A 277 -11.32 -11.49 0.38
C SER A 277 -12.38 -12.49 0.83
N ILE A 278 -12.02 -13.77 0.92
CA ILE A 278 -12.93 -14.83 1.40
C ILE A 278 -13.32 -14.58 2.86
N ALA A 279 -12.37 -14.34 3.75
CA ALA A 279 -12.66 -14.06 5.16
C ALA A 279 -13.60 -12.83 5.33
N TYR A 280 -13.43 -11.79 4.54
CA TYR A 280 -14.31 -10.63 4.54
C TYR A 280 -15.72 -10.95 4.04
N LEU A 281 -15.86 -11.73 2.97
CA LEU A 281 -17.17 -12.13 2.43
C LEU A 281 -18.02 -12.87 3.47
N PHE A 282 -17.40 -13.70 4.29
CA PHE A 282 -18.12 -14.40 5.37
C PHE A 282 -18.37 -13.53 6.60
N SER A 283 -17.53 -12.53 6.88
CA SER A 283 -17.59 -11.71 8.10
C SER A 283 -18.40 -10.42 7.95
N VAL A 284 -18.56 -9.90 6.73
CA VAL A 284 -19.24 -8.62 6.48
C VAL A 284 -20.70 -8.70 6.91
N GLY A 285 -21.14 -7.83 7.84
CA GLY A 285 -22.54 -7.66 8.18
C GLY A 285 -23.29 -6.91 7.08
N VAL A 286 -24.36 -7.47 6.56
CA VAL A 286 -25.26 -6.76 5.64
C VAL A 286 -26.40 -6.17 6.47
N GLU A 287 -26.41 -4.85 6.57
CA GLU A 287 -27.57 -4.14 7.12
C GLU A 287 -28.63 -4.00 6.03
N PRO A 288 -29.91 -4.19 6.35
CA PRO A 288 -30.98 -3.97 5.39
C PRO A 288 -30.86 -2.58 4.77
N ALA A 289 -31.03 -2.49 3.47
CA ALA A 289 -30.99 -1.20 2.78
C ALA A 289 -31.99 -0.24 3.47
N ASP A 290 -31.47 0.86 3.97
CA ASP A 290 -32.28 1.88 4.62
C ASP A 290 -33.15 2.61 3.56
N ASN A 291 -34.27 2.01 3.21
CA ASN A 291 -35.24 2.54 2.25
C ASN A 291 -35.98 3.79 2.77
N ARG A 292 -35.57 4.32 3.94
CA ARG A 292 -36.18 5.54 4.47
C ARG A 292 -35.79 6.75 3.62
N THR A 293 -36.79 7.56 3.29
CA THR A 293 -36.54 8.83 2.60
C THR A 293 -35.71 9.77 3.49
N ASP A 294 -35.03 10.73 2.88
CA ASP A 294 -34.22 11.72 3.64
C ASP A 294 -35.07 12.47 4.68
N ALA A 295 -36.37 12.62 4.42
CA ALA A 295 -37.31 13.21 5.37
C ALA A 295 -37.53 12.30 6.58
N GLN A 296 -37.63 10.99 6.36
CA GLN A 296 -37.81 10.01 7.45
C GLN A 296 -36.52 9.88 8.28
N ARG A 297 -35.36 9.85 7.66
CA ARG A 297 -34.04 9.85 8.37
C ARG A 297 -33.87 11.05 9.27
N ARG A 298 -34.23 12.26 8.77
CA ARG A 298 -34.18 13.50 9.57
C ARG A 298 -35.17 13.47 10.72
N ALA A 299 -36.39 12.92 10.50
CA ALA A 299 -37.38 12.78 11.56
C ALA A 299 -36.94 11.81 12.67
N ASP A 300 -36.33 10.67 12.29
CA ASP A 300 -35.82 9.68 13.23
C ASP A 300 -34.60 10.22 13.99
N GLU A 301 -33.71 10.97 13.33
CA GLU A 301 -32.56 11.63 13.98
C GLU A 301 -33.03 12.69 14.99
N GLU A 302 -34.09 13.44 14.63
CA GLU A 302 -34.68 14.43 15.53
C GLU A 302 -35.38 13.76 16.73
N ALA A 303 -36.09 12.65 16.49
CA ALA A 303 -36.73 11.86 17.55
C ALA A 303 -35.65 11.26 18.50
N LEU A 304 -34.55 10.74 17.95
CA LEU A 304 -33.44 10.22 18.73
C LEU A 304 -32.80 11.33 19.57
N ARG A 305 -32.56 12.50 18.99
CA ARG A 305 -32.01 13.67 19.70
C ARG A 305 -32.95 14.11 20.85
N LYS A 306 -34.26 14.13 20.63
CA LYS A 306 -35.28 14.43 21.67
C LYS A 306 -35.21 13.39 22.80
N THR A 307 -35.09 12.12 22.47
CA THR A 307 -34.98 11.02 23.46
C THR A 307 -33.70 11.11 24.29
N ILE A 308 -32.57 11.39 23.64
CA ILE A 308 -31.29 11.58 24.34
C ILE A 308 -31.34 12.78 25.26
N ARG A 309 -31.97 13.89 24.82
CA ARG A 309 -32.14 15.09 25.62
C ARG A 309 -33.06 14.83 26.83
N ALA A 310 -34.17 14.17 26.64
CA ALA A 310 -35.08 13.79 27.71
C ALA A 310 -34.42 12.86 28.75
N LYS A 311 -33.64 11.87 28.30
CA LYS A 311 -32.83 11.02 29.21
C LYS A 311 -31.75 11.81 29.96
N GLY A 312 -31.13 12.80 29.30
CA GLY A 312 -30.16 13.71 29.94
C GLY A 312 -30.82 14.57 31.02
N GLU A 313 -32.00 15.15 30.73
CA GLU A 313 -32.76 15.98 31.67
C GLU A 313 -33.30 15.13 32.84
N ALA A 314 -33.78 13.91 32.57
CA ALA A 314 -34.19 12.99 33.65
C ALA A 314 -33.02 12.57 34.55
N LYS A 315 -31.83 12.33 33.99
CA LYS A 315 -30.63 12.01 34.75
C LYS A 315 -30.13 13.21 35.60
N ALA A 316 -30.27 14.43 35.07
CA ALA A 316 -29.97 15.66 35.80
C ALA A 316 -30.95 15.92 36.91
N ALA A 317 -32.26 15.70 36.70
CA ALA A 317 -33.29 15.79 37.69
C ALA A 317 -33.12 14.78 38.85
N LEU A 318 -32.76 13.53 38.52
CA LEU A 318 -32.43 12.49 39.48
C LEU A 318 -31.20 12.86 40.33
N ARG A 319 -30.20 13.46 39.71
CA ARG A 319 -29.01 13.96 40.41
C ARG A 319 -29.34 15.14 41.34
N ALA A 320 -30.16 16.07 40.88
CA ALA A 320 -30.64 17.19 41.70
C ALA A 320 -31.51 16.72 42.89
N ALA A 321 -32.38 15.75 42.64
CA ALA A 321 -33.19 15.14 43.71
C ALA A 321 -32.31 14.37 44.72
N ALA A 322 -31.33 13.64 44.29
CA ALA A 322 -30.37 12.97 45.16
C ALA A 322 -29.52 13.97 46.02
N MET A 323 -29.15 15.12 45.43
CA MET A 323 -28.46 16.18 46.17
C MET A 323 -29.37 16.93 47.16
N SER A 324 -30.69 17.02 46.89
CA SER A 324 -31.64 17.65 47.83
C SER A 324 -32.04 16.73 49.00
N LEU A 325 -31.90 15.40 48.83
CA LEU A 325 -32.11 14.41 49.90
C LEU A 325 -30.90 14.20 50.82
N ALA A 326 -29.73 14.63 50.40
CA ALA A 326 -28.51 14.69 51.21
C ALA A 326 -28.52 16.04 51.98
N GLY A 327 -29.24 16.12 53.11
CA GLY A 327 -29.22 17.25 54.01
C GLY A 327 -27.81 17.50 54.58
N PRO A 328 -27.54 18.72 55.14
CA PRO A 328 -26.22 19.10 55.59
C PRO A 328 -25.85 18.32 56.85
N ASN A 329 -24.95 17.36 56.79
CA ASN A 329 -24.35 16.75 57.95
C ASN A 329 -22.82 16.84 57.85
N GLU A 330 -22.35 17.64 58.78
CA GLU A 330 -21.11 17.57 59.55
C GLU A 330 -19.78 17.17 58.93
N GLN A 331 -18.89 18.07 59.09
CA GLN A 331 -17.44 17.98 58.92
C GLN A 331 -16.86 16.67 59.46
N GLY A 332 -16.20 15.93 58.60
CA GLY A 332 -15.33 14.80 58.90
C GLY A 332 -14.16 14.82 57.94
N ASP A 333 -13.04 15.29 58.45
CA ASP A 333 -11.73 15.32 57.86
C ASP A 333 -11.31 13.93 57.39
N LEU A 334 -11.12 13.70 56.06
CA LEU A 334 -10.34 12.59 55.52
C LEU A 334 -9.70 13.00 54.19
N SER A 335 -8.43 13.37 54.30
CA SER A 335 -7.51 13.44 53.18
C SER A 335 -7.39 12.10 52.51
N SER A 336 -7.75 11.99 51.24
CA SER A 336 -7.21 10.93 50.39
C SER A 336 -7.36 11.26 48.91
N ASN A 337 -6.24 11.34 48.27
CA ASN A 337 -5.94 10.99 46.86
C ASN A 337 -7.01 11.30 45.79
N GLN A 338 -7.02 12.53 45.30
CA GLN A 338 -7.49 12.81 43.97
C GLN A 338 -6.37 12.49 42.98
N GLU A 339 -6.43 11.32 42.37
CA GLU A 339 -5.80 11.08 41.06
C GLU A 339 -6.48 12.00 40.04
N GLU A 340 -5.80 13.06 39.65
CA GLU A 340 -6.16 13.91 38.53
C GLU A 340 -6.20 13.07 37.25
N GLN A 341 -7.38 12.63 36.83
CA GLN A 341 -7.61 12.10 35.49
C GLN A 341 -7.39 13.23 34.47
N GLN A 342 -6.22 13.24 33.85
CA GLN A 342 -5.93 14.12 32.72
C GLN A 342 -6.88 13.84 31.57
N PRO A 343 -7.49 14.86 30.95
CA PRO A 343 -8.41 14.66 29.82
C PRO A 343 -7.67 14.06 28.61
N VAL A 344 -8.20 12.97 28.07
CA VAL A 344 -7.66 12.29 26.89
C VAL A 344 -7.76 13.23 25.68
N PRO A 345 -6.67 13.54 24.99
CA PRO A 345 -6.68 14.47 23.88
C PRO A 345 -7.48 13.93 22.68
N ARG A 346 -8.50 14.68 22.23
CA ARG A 346 -9.45 14.29 21.19
C ARG A 346 -8.94 14.49 19.75
N SER A 347 -7.82 15.20 19.53
CA SER A 347 -7.27 15.46 18.20
C SER A 347 -5.79 15.11 18.06
N ARG A 348 -5.36 14.83 16.82
CA ARG A 348 -3.94 14.53 16.49
C ARG A 348 -2.99 15.70 16.81
N ALA A 349 -3.49 16.94 16.73
CA ALA A 349 -2.75 18.15 17.09
C ALA A 349 -2.54 18.26 18.60
N GLN A 350 -3.55 17.94 19.41
CA GLN A 350 -3.48 17.93 20.88
C GLN A 350 -2.55 16.82 21.40
N ARG A 351 -2.50 15.66 20.74
CA ARG A 351 -1.53 14.58 21.05
C ARG A 351 -0.09 14.99 20.77
N ARG A 352 0.17 15.77 19.71
CA ARG A 352 1.51 16.33 19.41
C ARG A 352 1.94 17.41 20.40
N ALA A 353 1.00 18.25 20.87
CA ALA A 353 1.26 19.26 21.88
C ALA A 353 1.59 18.64 23.25
N ALA A 354 0.84 17.62 23.68
CA ALA A 354 1.09 16.88 24.91
C ALA A 354 2.46 16.19 24.91
N LYS A 355 2.87 15.57 23.77
CA LYS A 355 4.19 14.94 23.62
C LYS A 355 5.36 15.94 23.64
N ARG A 356 5.14 17.19 23.19
CA ARG A 356 6.14 18.27 23.29
C ARG A 356 6.27 18.82 24.73
N ALA A 357 5.17 18.89 25.48
CA ALA A 357 5.16 19.35 26.87
C ALA A 357 5.88 18.37 27.80
N THR A 358 5.69 17.06 27.63
CA THR A 358 6.41 16.03 28.42
C THR A 358 7.91 16.01 28.14
N ARG A 359 8.32 16.25 26.87
CA ARG A 359 9.75 16.30 26.50
C ARG A 359 10.47 17.55 27.09
N LYS A 360 9.74 18.65 27.32
CA LYS A 360 10.27 19.88 27.93
C LYS A 360 10.43 19.75 29.43
N LYS A 361 9.56 18.97 30.13
CA LYS A 361 9.66 18.70 31.59
C LYS A 361 10.79 17.70 31.92
N GLY A 362 11.14 16.78 31.01
CA GLY A 362 12.25 15.85 31.22
C GLY A 362 13.65 16.49 31.21
N ASN A 363 13.83 17.61 30.47
CA ASN A 363 15.11 18.31 30.38
C ASN A 363 15.40 19.31 31.54
N ILE A 364 14.44 19.55 32.42
CA ILE A 364 14.62 20.45 33.59
C ILE A 364 15.03 19.68 34.84
N ARG A 365 14.98 18.35 34.84
CA ARG A 365 15.40 17.50 35.97
C ARG A 365 16.82 16.95 35.88
N GLN A 366 17.59 17.36 34.86
CA GLN A 366 19.01 17.01 34.73
C GLN A 366 19.89 18.28 34.54
N LYS A 367 19.69 19.30 35.38
CA LYS A 367 20.68 20.34 35.62
C LYS A 367 20.67 20.64 37.11
#